data_4c96a40654393bf7ad47fb68fd072795
#
_entry.id   4c96a40654393bf7ad47fb68fd072795
#
_cell.length_a   1.000
_cell.length_b   1.000
_cell.length_c   1.000
_cell.angle_alpha   90.00
_cell.angle_beta   90.00
_cell.angle_gamma   90.00
#
_symmetry.space_group_name_H-M   'P 1'
#
loop_
_entity.id
_entity.type
_entity.pdbx_description
1 polymer ?
#
loop_
_entity_poly.entity_id
_entity_poly.type
_entity_poly.pdbx_seq_one_letter_code
_entity_poly.pdbx_strand_id
1 'polypeptide(L)'
;YYVKIDLKDFFPSIKFTDFEYAFTRYRDRIEFTTEYDKELLQLIKTICFISDSTLPIGFPTSPLIANFVARELDEKLTQKLNAIDKLNATYTRYADDIIVSTNMKGASKLILDCFKRTMKEIGPDFKINIKKFKICSASGGSIVVTGLKV
;
A
#
# COMPACT_ATOMS: atom_id res chain seq x y z
N TYR A 1 10.37 -18.23 3.03
CA TYR A 1 10.43 -17.17 4.06
C TYR A 1 9.40 -16.11 3.73
N TYR A 2 8.77 -15.56 4.77
CA TYR A 2 7.75 -14.51 4.62
C TYR A 2 8.08 -13.36 5.55
N VAL A 3 7.87 -12.15 5.05
CA VAL A 3 7.92 -10.91 5.82
C VAL A 3 6.53 -10.31 5.79
N LYS A 4 5.89 -10.20 6.97
CA LYS A 4 4.62 -9.51 7.11
C LYS A 4 4.87 -8.09 7.62
N ILE A 5 4.32 -7.12 6.91
CA ILE A 5 4.39 -5.69 7.22
C ILE A 5 2.96 -5.19 7.31
N ASP A 6 2.63 -4.43 8.35
CA ASP A 6 1.33 -3.81 8.56
C ASP A 6 1.52 -2.29 8.51
N LEU A 7 0.66 -1.58 7.81
CA LEU A 7 0.67 -0.12 7.76
C LEU A 7 -0.16 0.44 8.91
N LYS A 8 0.46 1.36 9.66
CA LYS A 8 -0.21 1.99 10.79
C LYS A 8 -1.28 2.97 10.32
N ASP A 9 -2.48 2.89 10.91
CA ASP A 9 -3.58 3.82 10.65
C ASP A 9 -3.84 4.03 9.15
N PHE A 10 -3.84 2.94 8.35
CA PHE A 10 -3.79 2.97 6.89
C PHE A 10 -4.82 3.91 6.27
N PHE A 11 -6.12 3.70 6.54
CA PHE A 11 -7.17 4.57 5.99
C PHE A 11 -7.04 6.02 6.48
N PRO A 12 -6.94 6.30 7.80
CA PRO A 12 -6.79 7.67 8.30
C PRO A 12 -5.49 8.36 7.87
N SER A 13 -4.44 7.62 7.49
CA SER A 13 -3.22 8.21 6.98
C SER A 13 -3.34 8.77 5.56
N ILE A 14 -4.36 8.34 4.82
CA ILE A 14 -4.62 8.79 3.44
C ILE A 14 -5.42 10.09 3.48
N LYS A 15 -4.84 11.14 2.90
CA LYS A 15 -5.48 12.47 2.78
C LYS A 15 -6.06 12.64 1.38
N PHE A 16 -6.97 13.60 1.24
CA PHE A 16 -7.50 13.97 -0.08
C PHE A 16 -6.38 14.40 -1.03
N THR A 17 -5.36 15.08 -0.55
CA THR A 17 -4.19 15.49 -1.35
C THR A 17 -3.42 14.28 -1.93
N ASP A 18 -3.38 13.16 -1.22
CA ASP A 18 -2.74 11.93 -1.71
C ASP A 18 -3.57 11.32 -2.85
N PHE A 19 -4.91 11.35 -2.71
CA PHE A 19 -5.82 10.95 -3.77
C PHE A 19 -5.70 11.85 -5.00
N GLU A 20 -5.68 13.17 -4.83
CA GLU A 20 -5.52 14.14 -5.91
C GLU A 20 -4.19 13.96 -6.66
N TYR A 21 -3.11 13.73 -5.91
CA TYR A 21 -1.80 13.38 -6.48
C TYR A 21 -1.86 12.09 -7.31
N ALA A 22 -2.42 11.02 -6.74
CA ALA A 22 -2.57 9.75 -7.46
C ALA A 22 -3.47 9.89 -8.69
N PHE A 23 -4.57 10.65 -8.58
CA PHE A 23 -5.48 10.94 -9.69
C PHE A 23 -4.73 11.64 -10.83
N THR A 24 -4.00 12.70 -10.55
CA THR A 24 -3.20 13.43 -11.54
C THR A 24 -2.15 12.54 -12.19
N ARG A 25 -1.46 11.71 -11.39
CA ARG A 25 -0.41 10.79 -11.87
C ARG A 25 -0.93 9.71 -12.82
N TYR A 26 -2.13 9.19 -12.54
CA TYR A 26 -2.72 8.10 -13.33
C TYR A 26 -3.80 8.57 -14.29
N ARG A 27 -3.97 9.87 -14.44
CA ARG A 27 -5.03 10.52 -15.25
C ARG A 27 -5.12 9.97 -16.67
N ASP A 28 -3.99 9.81 -17.35
CA ASP A 28 -3.94 9.34 -18.73
C ASP A 28 -4.39 7.89 -18.90
N ARG A 29 -4.51 7.15 -17.80
CA ARG A 29 -5.00 5.75 -17.78
C ARG A 29 -6.48 5.66 -17.42
N ILE A 30 -7.15 6.78 -17.19
CA ILE A 30 -8.56 6.88 -16.83
C ILE A 30 -9.30 7.43 -18.06
N GLU A 31 -10.24 6.67 -18.57
CA GLU A 31 -11.04 7.05 -19.76
C GLU A 31 -12.13 8.09 -19.42
N PHE A 32 -11.77 9.23 -18.83
CA PHE A 32 -12.69 10.34 -18.58
C PHE A 32 -12.23 11.60 -19.28
N THR A 33 -13.18 12.47 -19.65
CA THR A 33 -12.90 13.76 -20.28
C THR A 33 -12.40 14.77 -19.25
N THR A 34 -11.44 15.59 -19.62
CA THR A 34 -10.76 16.58 -18.76
C THR A 34 -11.66 17.73 -18.28
N GLU A 35 -12.82 17.90 -18.90
CA GLU A 35 -13.70 19.05 -18.68
C GLU A 35 -14.32 19.09 -17.27
N TYR A 36 -14.51 17.94 -16.64
CA TYR A 36 -15.17 17.80 -15.33
C TYR A 36 -14.26 17.32 -14.20
N ASP A 37 -12.95 17.31 -14.40
CA ASP A 37 -12.02 16.76 -13.38
C ASP A 37 -12.09 17.53 -12.05
N LYS A 38 -12.28 18.85 -12.09
CA LYS A 38 -12.34 19.68 -10.86
C LYS A 38 -13.62 19.42 -10.07
N GLU A 39 -14.76 19.36 -10.76
CA GLU A 39 -16.05 19.04 -10.14
C GLU A 39 -16.06 17.63 -9.58
N LEU A 40 -15.51 16.67 -10.31
CA LEU A 40 -15.37 15.29 -9.85
C LEU A 40 -14.49 15.18 -8.60
N LEU A 41 -13.33 15.82 -8.60
CA LEU A 41 -12.45 15.84 -7.43
C LEU A 41 -13.12 16.49 -6.22
N GLN A 42 -13.83 17.60 -6.40
CA GLN A 42 -14.58 18.26 -5.34
C GLN A 42 -15.73 17.40 -4.80
N LEU A 43 -16.43 16.68 -5.67
CA LEU A 43 -17.48 15.74 -5.29
C LEU A 43 -16.88 14.59 -4.47
N ILE A 44 -15.81 13.95 -4.95
CA ILE A 44 -15.12 12.86 -4.23
C ILE A 44 -14.63 13.35 -2.85
N LYS A 45 -14.06 14.55 -2.78
CA LYS A 45 -13.65 15.15 -1.51
C LYS A 45 -14.80 15.24 -0.52
N THR A 46 -15.95 15.73 -1.00
CA THR A 46 -17.12 16.00 -0.16
C THR A 46 -17.78 14.72 0.36
N ILE A 47 -17.86 13.68 -0.48
CA ILE A 47 -18.63 12.46 -0.13
C ILE A 47 -17.77 11.32 0.40
N CYS A 48 -16.45 11.30 0.14
CA CYS A 48 -15.57 10.18 0.49
C CYS A 48 -14.58 10.50 1.61
N PHE A 49 -14.37 11.77 1.95
CA PHE A 49 -13.44 12.19 2.99
C PHE A 49 -14.18 12.91 4.13
N ILE A 50 -13.66 12.79 5.35
CA ILE A 50 -14.22 13.48 6.53
C ILE A 50 -13.58 14.87 6.72
N SER A 51 -14.04 15.62 7.73
CA SER A 51 -13.69 17.04 7.97
C SER A 51 -12.19 17.36 7.91
N ASP A 52 -11.34 16.44 8.33
CA ASP A 52 -9.88 16.60 8.29
C ASP A 52 -9.27 16.19 6.94
N SER A 53 -10.09 16.04 5.91
CA SER A 53 -9.70 15.56 4.57
C SER A 53 -9.00 14.19 4.60
N THR A 54 -9.29 13.37 5.58
CA THR A 54 -8.76 12.01 5.74
C THR A 54 -9.79 10.97 5.30
N LEU A 55 -9.30 9.79 4.89
CA LEU A 55 -10.16 8.70 4.45
C LEU A 55 -10.78 7.98 5.67
N PRO A 56 -12.11 7.93 5.79
CA PRO A 56 -12.76 7.35 6.96
C PRO A 56 -12.72 5.81 6.96
N ILE A 57 -12.65 5.24 8.16
CA ILE A 57 -12.85 3.80 8.37
C ILE A 57 -14.34 3.47 8.24
N GLY A 58 -14.67 2.40 7.53
CA GLY A 58 -16.04 1.88 7.43
C GLY A 58 -16.88 2.45 6.29
N PHE A 59 -16.39 3.44 5.53
CA PHE A 59 -17.09 3.89 4.33
C PHE A 59 -16.88 2.87 3.19
N PRO A 60 -17.93 2.56 2.41
CA PRO A 60 -17.83 1.60 1.29
C PRO A 60 -16.80 1.99 0.23
N THR A 61 -16.55 3.29 0.06
CA THR A 61 -15.60 3.85 -0.91
C THR A 61 -14.15 3.81 -0.44
N SER A 62 -13.92 3.74 0.88
CA SER A 62 -12.57 3.83 1.46
C SER A 62 -11.60 2.76 0.96
N PRO A 63 -11.98 1.46 0.85
CA PRO A 63 -11.08 0.45 0.32
C PRO A 63 -10.67 0.70 -1.14
N LEU A 64 -11.58 1.19 -1.97
CA LEU A 64 -11.31 1.49 -3.37
C LEU A 64 -10.33 2.67 -3.49
N ILE A 65 -10.60 3.76 -2.79
CA ILE A 65 -9.74 4.95 -2.77
C ILE A 65 -8.37 4.61 -2.21
N ALA A 66 -8.32 3.87 -1.10
CA ALA A 66 -7.05 3.46 -0.48
C ALA A 66 -6.20 2.59 -1.41
N ASN A 67 -6.81 1.66 -2.13
CA ASN A 67 -6.11 0.85 -3.12
C ASN A 67 -5.58 1.69 -4.29
N PHE A 68 -6.35 2.68 -4.74
CA PHE A 68 -5.93 3.58 -5.80
C PHE A 68 -4.73 4.43 -5.37
N VAL A 69 -4.76 5.00 -4.17
CA VAL A 69 -3.66 5.80 -3.61
C VAL A 69 -2.41 4.96 -3.35
N ALA A 70 -2.57 3.73 -2.83
CA ALA A 70 -1.45 2.84 -2.54
C ALA A 70 -0.84 2.19 -3.80
N ARG A 71 -1.41 2.38 -4.98
CA ARG A 71 -0.93 1.81 -6.24
C ARG A 71 0.53 2.17 -6.52
N GLU A 72 0.95 3.39 -6.24
CA GLU A 72 2.35 3.80 -6.43
C GLU A 72 3.30 3.00 -5.53
N LEU A 73 2.89 2.72 -4.27
CA LEU A 73 3.65 1.85 -3.37
C LEU A 73 3.80 0.46 -3.97
N ASP A 74 2.68 -0.12 -4.46
CA ASP A 74 2.66 -1.47 -5.03
C ASP A 74 3.57 -1.57 -6.26
N GLU A 75 3.47 -0.62 -7.19
CA GLU A 75 4.26 -0.58 -8.42
C GLU A 75 5.77 -0.44 -8.11
N LYS A 76 6.15 0.55 -7.30
CA LYS A 76 7.56 0.82 -6.97
C LYS A 76 8.18 -0.30 -6.16
N LEU A 77 7.44 -0.84 -5.18
CA LEU A 77 7.97 -1.90 -4.33
C LEU A 77 8.16 -3.19 -5.11
N THR A 78 7.18 -3.57 -5.93
CA THR A 78 7.29 -4.74 -6.82
C THR A 78 8.48 -4.61 -7.77
N GLN A 79 8.64 -3.44 -8.40
CA GLN A 79 9.77 -3.18 -9.30
C GLN A 79 11.12 -3.32 -8.58
N LYS A 80 11.25 -2.72 -7.39
CA LYS A 80 12.51 -2.76 -6.62
C LYS A 80 12.82 -4.14 -6.09
N LEU A 81 11.82 -4.90 -5.62
CA LEU A 81 12.02 -6.27 -5.15
C LEU A 81 12.46 -7.18 -6.31
N ASN A 82 11.86 -7.02 -7.49
CA ASN A 82 12.23 -7.78 -8.69
C ASN A 82 13.64 -7.43 -9.21
N ALA A 83 14.13 -6.22 -8.95
CA ALA A 83 15.47 -5.79 -9.35
C ALA A 83 16.58 -6.36 -8.46
N ILE A 84 16.25 -6.98 -7.31
CA ILE A 84 17.24 -7.58 -6.42
C ILE A 84 17.57 -8.99 -6.92
N ASP A 85 18.83 -9.19 -7.32
CA ASP A 85 19.29 -10.48 -7.83
C ASP A 85 19.02 -11.62 -6.82
N LYS A 86 18.53 -12.76 -7.33
CA LYS A 86 18.23 -14.00 -6.58
C LYS A 86 17.17 -13.86 -5.48
N LEU A 87 16.57 -12.70 -5.29
CA LEU A 87 15.55 -12.53 -4.24
C LEU A 87 14.29 -13.36 -4.55
N ASN A 88 13.88 -13.43 -5.83
CA ASN A 88 12.66 -14.13 -6.27
C ASN A 88 11.47 -13.85 -5.34
N ALA A 89 11.21 -12.57 -5.08
CA ALA A 89 10.19 -12.15 -4.15
C ALA A 89 8.81 -12.11 -4.81
N THR A 90 7.79 -12.56 -4.07
CA THR A 90 6.39 -12.32 -4.40
C THR A 90 5.81 -11.34 -3.39
N TYR A 91 5.28 -10.24 -3.89
CA TYR A 91 4.62 -9.18 -3.13
C TYR A 91 3.10 -9.32 -3.23
N THR A 92 2.43 -9.20 -2.10
CA THR A 92 0.96 -9.11 -2.04
C THR A 92 0.54 -8.12 -0.97
N ARG A 93 -0.56 -7.38 -1.21
CA ARG A 93 -1.16 -6.47 -0.25
C ARG A 93 -2.68 -6.67 -0.19
N TYR A 94 -3.19 -6.68 1.03
CA TYR A 94 -4.61 -6.58 1.31
C TYR A 94 -4.83 -5.45 2.33
N ALA A 95 -5.33 -4.31 1.87
CA ALA A 95 -5.42 -3.06 2.63
C ALA A 95 -4.07 -2.68 3.26
N ASP A 96 -3.97 -2.72 4.59
CA ASP A 96 -2.77 -2.43 5.39
C ASP A 96 -1.83 -3.64 5.56
N ASP A 97 -2.32 -4.86 5.32
CA ASP A 97 -1.53 -6.09 5.44
C ASP A 97 -0.71 -6.35 4.16
N ILE A 98 0.60 -6.31 4.29
CA ILE A 98 1.56 -6.56 3.22
C ILE A 98 2.35 -7.81 3.53
N ILE A 99 2.48 -8.71 2.54
CA ILE A 99 3.29 -9.91 2.64
C ILE A 99 4.27 -9.95 1.48
N VAL A 100 5.53 -10.16 1.81
CA VAL A 100 6.59 -10.46 0.84
C VAL A 100 7.12 -11.85 1.12
N SER A 101 6.97 -12.76 0.19
CA SER A 101 7.54 -14.11 0.26
C SER A 101 8.78 -14.23 -0.62
N THR A 102 9.74 -15.06 -0.20
CA THR A 102 10.97 -15.32 -0.95
C THR A 102 11.58 -16.65 -0.54
N ASN A 103 12.32 -17.26 -1.45
CA ASN A 103 13.13 -18.47 -1.16
C ASN A 103 14.51 -18.13 -0.55
N MET A 104 14.91 -16.85 -0.56
CA MET A 104 16.19 -16.41 -0.03
C MET A 104 16.18 -16.36 1.51
N LYS A 105 17.02 -17.17 2.16
CA LYS A 105 17.23 -17.12 3.60
C LYS A 105 17.87 -15.78 4.01
N GLY A 106 17.38 -15.18 5.09
CA GLY A 106 17.95 -13.94 5.64
C GLY A 106 17.60 -12.66 4.89
N ALA A 107 16.71 -12.71 3.87
CA ALA A 107 16.33 -11.55 3.07
C ALA A 107 15.45 -10.51 3.80
N SER A 108 15.01 -10.78 5.02
CA SER A 108 14.06 -9.93 5.76
C SER A 108 14.55 -8.49 5.95
N LYS A 109 15.83 -8.30 6.27
CA LYS A 109 16.43 -6.96 6.40
C LYS A 109 16.43 -6.23 5.06
N LEU A 110 16.82 -6.92 4.00
CA LEU A 110 16.86 -6.38 2.63
C LEU A 110 15.46 -5.94 2.16
N ILE A 111 14.45 -6.78 2.39
CA ILE A 111 13.04 -6.48 2.09
C ILE A 111 12.57 -5.25 2.89
N LEU A 112 12.86 -5.21 4.19
CA LEU A 112 12.46 -4.09 5.05
C LEU A 112 13.14 -2.77 4.64
N ASP A 113 14.41 -2.81 4.29
CA ASP A 113 15.15 -1.63 3.83
C ASP A 113 14.64 -1.15 2.46
N CYS A 114 14.33 -2.08 1.54
CA CYS A 114 13.67 -1.78 0.28
C CYS A 114 12.33 -1.09 0.51
N PHE A 115 11.51 -1.64 1.42
CA PHE A 115 10.20 -1.08 1.78
C PHE A 115 10.33 0.33 2.35
N LYS A 116 11.21 0.54 3.34
CA LYS A 116 11.45 1.86 3.96
C LYS A 116 11.92 2.92 2.95
N ARG A 117 12.77 2.53 1.98
CA ARG A 117 13.21 3.44 0.91
C ARG A 117 12.05 3.81 -0.01
N THR A 118 11.24 2.82 -0.40
CA THR A 118 10.08 3.05 -1.25
C THR A 118 9.08 4.00 -0.61
N MET A 119 8.81 3.84 0.70
CA MET A 119 7.89 4.73 1.43
C MET A 119 8.34 6.19 1.46
N LYS A 120 9.64 6.47 1.37
CA LYS A 120 10.17 7.85 1.30
C LYS A 120 10.06 8.49 -0.08
N GLU A 121 9.77 7.70 -1.11
CA GLU A 121 9.74 8.12 -2.51
C GLU A 121 8.32 8.27 -3.06
N ILE A 122 7.31 7.90 -2.27
CA ILE A 122 5.90 8.01 -2.63
C ILE A 122 5.24 9.20 -1.96
N GLY A 123 4.11 9.68 -2.53
CA GLY A 123 3.38 10.83 -1.99
C GLY A 123 2.79 10.61 -0.61
N PRO A 124 2.05 9.52 -0.36
CA PRO A 124 1.42 9.26 0.93
C PRO A 124 2.43 8.99 2.06
N ASP A 125 2.22 9.60 3.24
CA ASP A 125 3.07 9.40 4.44
C ASP A 125 2.67 8.11 5.20
N PHE A 126 2.78 6.95 4.54
CA PHE A 126 2.54 5.67 5.19
C PHE A 126 3.60 5.34 6.24
N LYS A 127 3.18 4.74 7.35
CA LYS A 127 4.06 4.33 8.46
C LYS A 127 3.93 2.84 8.73
N ILE A 128 5.06 2.19 9.04
CA ILE A 128 5.08 0.77 9.42
C ILE A 128 4.62 0.65 10.87
N ASN A 129 3.72 -0.28 11.12
CA ASN A 129 3.39 -0.72 12.47
C ASN A 129 4.44 -1.73 12.95
N ILE A 130 5.48 -1.22 13.59
CA ILE A 130 6.62 -2.05 14.05
C ILE A 130 6.17 -3.16 15.01
N LYS A 131 5.09 -2.95 15.78
CA LYS A 131 4.58 -3.95 16.73
C LYS A 131 3.98 -5.18 16.03
N LYS A 132 3.50 -5.02 14.80
CA LYS A 132 2.92 -6.10 13.98
C LYS A 132 3.88 -6.67 12.94
N PHE A 133 5.08 -6.15 12.84
CA PHE A 133 6.11 -6.68 11.93
C PHE A 133 6.48 -8.12 12.32
N LYS A 134 6.42 -9.05 11.36
CA LYS A 134 6.75 -10.46 11.59
C LYS A 134 7.61 -11.02 10.47
N ILE A 135 8.52 -11.90 10.87
CA ILE A 135 9.34 -12.71 9.97
C ILE A 135 9.03 -14.17 10.28
N CYS A 136 8.65 -14.96 9.29
CA CYS A 136 8.34 -16.36 9.46
C CYS A 136 9.08 -17.20 8.40
N SER A 137 9.45 -18.42 8.77
CA SER A 137 9.95 -19.44 7.84
C SER A 137 8.89 -20.51 7.63
N ALA A 138 8.84 -21.14 6.46
CA ALA A 138 7.89 -22.23 6.16
C ALA A 138 8.06 -23.43 7.10
N SER A 139 9.26 -23.61 7.69
CA SER A 139 9.56 -24.68 8.65
C SER A 139 9.25 -24.33 10.11
N GLY A 140 8.88 -23.08 10.41
CA GLY A 140 8.81 -22.58 11.79
C GLY A 140 7.43 -22.14 12.28
N GLY A 141 6.37 -22.36 11.52
CA GLY A 141 5.02 -22.01 11.94
C GLY A 141 4.14 -21.46 10.81
N SER A 142 2.84 -21.57 11.00
CA SER A 142 1.84 -21.06 10.07
C SER A 142 1.72 -19.54 10.15
N ILE A 143 1.68 -18.89 9.02
CA ILE A 143 1.33 -17.48 8.93
C ILE A 143 -0.19 -17.37 8.80
N VAL A 144 -0.77 -16.45 9.54
CA VAL A 144 -2.16 -16.05 9.34
C VAL A 144 -2.17 -14.85 8.39
N VAL A 145 -2.69 -15.05 7.20
CA VAL A 145 -2.89 -14.02 6.17
C VAL A 145 -4.38 -13.76 6.08
N THR A 146 -4.82 -12.55 6.39
CA THR A 146 -6.26 -12.18 6.33
C THR A 146 -7.20 -13.16 7.02
N GLY A 147 -6.75 -13.73 8.16
CA GLY A 147 -7.52 -14.74 8.90
C GLY A 147 -7.34 -16.18 8.44
N LEU A 148 -6.66 -16.43 7.33
CA LEU A 148 -6.35 -17.76 6.81
C LEU A 148 -4.95 -18.22 7.26
N LYS A 149 -4.86 -19.43 7.76
CA LYS A 149 -3.61 -20.07 8.14
C LYS A 149 -2.97 -20.68 6.88
N VAL A 150 -1.78 -20.21 6.51
CA VAL A 150 -1.00 -20.67 5.36
C VAL A 150 0.19 -21.51 5.86
#